data_f07b0dc41fbd9433e41b7d593159ee57
#
_entry.id   f07b0dc41fbd9433e41b7d593159ee57
#
_cell.length_a   1.000
_cell.length_b   1.000
_cell.length_c   1.000
_cell.angle_alpha   90.00
_cell.angle_beta   90.00
_cell.angle_gamma   90.00
#
_symmetry.space_group_name_H-M   'P 1'
#
loop_
_entity.id
_entity.type
_entity.pdbx_description
1 polymer ?
#
loop_
_entity_poly.entity_id
_entity_poly.type
_entity_poly.pdbx_seq_one_letter_code
_entity_poly.pdbx_strand_id
1 'polypeptide(L)'
;MNFKEEKNITIFEHPLIQHKISILRDKRTGTNEFRKLVEEIAMLEGFEAMGDLELEDVEIETPIEKCMTPMISGRKLAVVPILRAGLGMVSGILALVPTAKVGHIGMYRDEETHEPHEYYCKLPSPIEERLIIVTDPMLATGGSAVDAIDQIKKHGGKKIKFMCIIACLLYTSPSPRDGATS
;
A
#
# COMPACT_ATOMS: atom_id res chain seq x y z
N MET A 1 5.62 17.47 -8.35
CA MET A 1 5.31 16.79 -7.07
C MET A 1 6.54 16.81 -6.19
N ASN A 2 6.40 17.23 -4.93
CA ASN A 2 7.54 17.23 -4.01
C ASN A 2 7.58 15.87 -3.31
N PHE A 3 8.58 15.06 -3.65
CA PHE A 3 8.91 13.84 -2.93
C PHE A 3 10.17 14.07 -2.11
N LYS A 4 10.19 13.59 -0.88
CA LYS A 4 11.44 13.28 -0.19
C LYS A 4 11.73 11.81 -0.43
N GLU A 5 12.65 11.51 -1.32
CA GLU A 5 13.22 10.17 -1.44
C GLU A 5 14.34 9.99 -0.42
N GLU A 6 14.08 9.26 0.62
CA GLU A 6 15.11 8.56 1.37
C GLU A 6 15.16 7.12 0.82
N LYS A 7 16.38 6.57 0.70
CA LYS A 7 16.68 5.25 0.14
C LYS A 7 15.52 4.24 0.35
N ASN A 8 14.71 3.99 -0.70
CA ASN A 8 13.54 3.10 -0.73
C ASN A 8 12.27 3.59 0.03
N ILE A 9 12.20 4.85 0.42
CA ILE A 9 11.02 5.44 1.06
C ILE A 9 10.59 6.66 0.24
N THR A 10 9.33 6.67 -0.17
CA THR A 10 8.70 7.82 -0.85
C THR A 10 7.67 8.44 0.08
N ILE A 11 7.82 9.72 0.40
CA ILE A 11 6.88 10.48 1.21
C ILE A 11 6.11 11.42 0.30
N PHE A 12 4.78 11.37 0.35
CA PHE A 12 3.91 12.19 -0.49
C PHE A 12 3.58 13.51 0.19
N GLU A 13 4.14 14.61 -0.31
CA GLU A 13 3.88 15.97 0.17
C GLU A 13 2.88 16.73 -0.73
N HIS A 14 1.87 16.02 -1.26
CA HIS A 14 0.86 16.63 -2.10
C HIS A 14 -0.21 17.34 -1.25
N PRO A 15 -0.54 18.64 -1.51
CA PRO A 15 -1.50 19.40 -0.70
C PRO A 15 -2.86 18.72 -0.52
N LEU A 16 -3.36 18.05 -1.56
CA LEU A 16 -4.63 17.33 -1.48
C LEU A 16 -4.56 16.13 -0.53
N ILE A 17 -3.45 15.40 -0.53
CA ILE A 17 -3.24 14.27 0.40
C ILE A 17 -3.16 14.81 1.83
N GLN A 18 -2.39 15.88 2.06
CA GLN A 18 -2.27 16.51 3.39
C GLN A 18 -3.62 17.01 3.89
N HIS A 19 -4.43 17.62 3.04
CA HIS A 19 -5.79 18.06 3.37
C HIS A 19 -6.67 16.87 3.80
N LYS A 20 -6.66 15.78 3.02
CA LYS A 20 -7.44 14.58 3.34
C LYS A 20 -6.97 13.90 4.63
N ILE A 21 -5.67 13.82 4.87
CA ILE A 21 -5.09 13.32 6.12
C ILE A 21 -5.52 14.20 7.30
N SER A 22 -5.58 15.53 7.15
CA SER A 22 -6.01 16.43 8.19
C SER A 22 -7.45 16.16 8.61
N ILE A 23 -8.36 15.95 7.64
CA ILE A 23 -9.75 15.60 7.92
C ILE A 23 -9.83 14.20 8.54
N LEU A 24 -9.10 13.22 7.98
CA LEU A 24 -9.08 11.85 8.49
C LEU A 24 -8.67 11.78 9.97
N ARG A 25 -7.77 12.67 10.42
CA ARG A 25 -7.28 12.73 11.80
C ARG A 25 -8.17 13.52 12.75
N ASP A 26 -9.17 14.26 12.25
CA ASP A 26 -10.09 14.99 13.12
C ASP A 26 -11.00 14.00 13.87
N LYS A 27 -11.03 14.11 15.19
CA LYS A 27 -11.88 13.26 16.05
C LYS A 27 -13.37 13.35 15.75
N ARG A 28 -13.80 14.37 15.01
CA ARG A 28 -15.20 14.59 14.59
C ARG A 28 -15.53 13.88 13.29
N THR A 29 -14.53 13.36 12.56
CA THR A 29 -14.76 12.67 11.31
C THR A 29 -15.53 11.37 11.56
N GLY A 30 -16.70 11.28 10.94
CA GLY A 30 -17.59 10.12 11.09
C GLY A 30 -17.06 8.88 10.34
N THR A 31 -17.56 7.71 10.72
CA THR A 31 -17.08 6.42 10.16
C THR A 31 -17.17 6.35 8.63
N ASN A 32 -18.24 6.88 8.03
CA ASN A 32 -18.41 6.84 6.58
C ASN A 32 -17.42 7.74 5.87
N GLU A 33 -17.20 8.94 6.39
CA GLU A 33 -16.23 9.88 5.86
C GLU A 33 -14.81 9.34 6.01
N PHE A 34 -14.48 8.77 7.17
CA PHE A 34 -13.21 8.12 7.41
C PHE A 34 -12.89 7.04 6.37
N ARG A 35 -13.85 6.15 6.07
CA ARG A 35 -13.68 5.10 5.05
C ARG A 35 -13.44 5.68 3.67
N LYS A 36 -14.20 6.71 3.27
CA LYS A 36 -14.00 7.39 1.98
C LYS A 36 -12.63 8.04 1.89
N LEU A 37 -12.18 8.70 2.95
CA LEU A 37 -10.86 9.33 2.98
C LEU A 37 -9.73 8.31 2.85
N VAL A 38 -9.84 7.16 3.52
CA VAL A 38 -8.87 6.06 3.38
C VAL A 38 -8.81 5.56 1.93
N GLU A 39 -9.96 5.36 1.29
CA GLU A 39 -10.05 4.94 -0.11
C GLU A 39 -9.45 5.99 -1.06
N GLU A 40 -9.81 7.26 -0.89
CA GLU A 40 -9.33 8.35 -1.73
C GLU A 40 -7.83 8.61 -1.57
N ILE A 41 -7.29 8.52 -0.35
CA ILE A 41 -5.85 8.63 -0.12
C ILE A 41 -5.13 7.44 -0.74
N ALA A 42 -5.64 6.22 -0.53
CA ALA A 42 -5.06 5.02 -1.11
C ALA A 42 -5.05 5.04 -2.65
N MET A 43 -6.06 5.64 -3.29
CA MET A 43 -6.09 5.86 -4.73
C MET A 43 -4.98 6.82 -5.17
N LEU A 44 -4.81 7.95 -4.49
CA LEU A 44 -3.77 8.94 -4.82
C LEU A 44 -2.36 8.39 -4.61
N GLU A 45 -2.12 7.70 -3.50
CA GLU A 45 -0.85 7.03 -3.23
C GLU A 45 -0.60 5.88 -4.21
N GLY A 46 -1.63 5.12 -4.55
CA GLY A 46 -1.58 4.03 -5.52
C GLY A 46 -1.20 4.50 -6.92
N PHE A 47 -1.71 5.65 -7.35
CA PHE A 47 -1.33 6.26 -8.62
C PHE A 47 0.18 6.49 -8.71
N GLU A 48 0.76 7.08 -7.68
CA GLU A 48 2.20 7.33 -7.61
C GLU A 48 3.01 6.02 -7.45
N ALA A 49 2.52 5.10 -6.60
CA ALA A 49 3.19 3.82 -6.37
C ALA A 49 3.28 2.96 -7.64
N MET A 50 2.44 3.20 -8.62
CA MET A 50 2.39 2.50 -9.90
C MET A 50 3.09 3.24 -11.06
N GLY A 51 3.74 4.37 -10.79
CA GLY A 51 4.39 5.19 -11.83
C GLY A 51 5.54 4.50 -12.57
N ASP A 52 6.06 3.39 -12.07
CA ASP A 52 7.12 2.57 -12.67
C ASP A 52 6.60 1.27 -13.33
N LEU A 53 5.29 1.15 -13.57
CA LEU A 53 4.75 0.02 -14.32
C LEU A 53 5.30 0.00 -15.76
N GLU A 54 5.77 -1.17 -16.16
CA GLU A 54 6.28 -1.39 -17.50
C GLU A 54 5.13 -1.38 -18.53
N LEU A 55 5.38 -0.73 -19.67
CA LEU A 55 4.47 -0.69 -20.79
C LEU A 55 5.00 -1.55 -21.92
N GLU A 56 4.09 -2.11 -22.72
CA GLU A 56 4.40 -2.81 -23.96
C GLU A 56 3.50 -2.28 -25.07
N ASP A 57 4.03 -2.22 -26.29
CA ASP A 57 3.25 -1.81 -27.44
C ASP A 57 2.35 -2.95 -27.90
N VAL A 58 1.04 -2.70 -27.93
CA VAL A 58 0.02 -3.64 -28.35
C VAL A 58 -0.74 -3.06 -29.54
N GLU A 59 -0.98 -3.88 -30.59
CA GLU A 59 -1.84 -3.48 -31.68
C GLU A 59 -3.29 -3.40 -31.21
N ILE A 60 -3.90 -2.23 -31.36
CA ILE A 60 -5.33 -2.02 -31.14
C ILE A 60 -6.00 -1.55 -32.42
N GLU A 61 -7.31 -1.71 -32.51
CA GLU A 61 -8.13 -1.17 -33.59
C GLU A 61 -8.97 -0.01 -33.04
N THR A 62 -8.71 1.19 -33.57
CA THR A 62 -9.52 2.38 -33.31
C THR A 62 -10.66 2.46 -34.35
N PRO A 63 -11.64 3.34 -34.15
CA PRO A 63 -12.68 3.57 -35.17
C PRO A 63 -12.17 4.04 -36.53
N ILE A 64 -10.90 4.45 -36.61
CA ILE A 64 -10.30 4.99 -37.86
C ILE A 64 -9.31 4.00 -38.46
N GLU A 65 -8.38 3.46 -37.64
CA GLU A 65 -7.30 2.60 -38.12
C GLU A 65 -6.71 1.70 -37.02
N LYS A 66 -5.94 0.70 -37.42
CA LYS A 66 -5.10 -0.09 -36.51
C LYS A 66 -3.82 0.68 -36.19
N CYS A 67 -3.44 0.69 -34.95
CA CYS A 67 -2.22 1.33 -34.47
C CYS A 67 -1.59 0.61 -33.30
N MET A 68 -0.27 0.79 -33.12
CA MET A 68 0.44 0.34 -31.92
C MET A 68 0.28 1.38 -30.82
N THR A 69 -0.01 0.92 -29.59
CA THR A 69 -0.24 1.82 -28.46
C THR A 69 0.30 1.18 -27.18
N PRO A 70 0.86 1.99 -26.25
CA PRO A 70 1.40 1.50 -25.00
C PRO A 70 0.29 1.03 -24.05
N MET A 71 0.40 -0.19 -23.58
CA MET A 71 -0.47 -0.77 -22.57
C MET A 71 0.35 -1.36 -21.42
N ILE A 72 -0.24 -1.44 -20.24
CA ILE A 72 0.42 -2.08 -19.09
C ILE A 72 0.72 -3.53 -19.46
N SER A 73 2.02 -3.87 -19.46
CA SER A 73 2.53 -5.14 -19.92
C SER A 73 2.16 -6.31 -18.96
N GLY A 74 1.66 -7.46 -19.46
CA GLY A 74 1.43 -8.77 -18.81
C GLY A 74 0.47 -8.82 -17.59
N ARG A 75 0.69 -9.76 -16.67
CA ARG A 75 -0.11 -9.97 -15.44
C ARG A 75 0.47 -9.20 -14.27
N LYS A 76 0.16 -7.93 -14.12
CA LYS A 76 1.04 -6.96 -13.51
C LYS A 76 0.86 -6.65 -12.06
N LEU A 77 -0.37 -6.61 -11.54
CA LEU A 77 -0.61 -6.06 -10.21
C LEU A 77 -1.29 -7.08 -9.29
N ALA A 78 -0.80 -7.14 -8.07
CA ALA A 78 -1.49 -7.76 -6.95
C ALA A 78 -1.57 -6.77 -5.78
N VAL A 79 -2.73 -6.67 -5.17
CA VAL A 79 -2.95 -5.91 -3.94
C VAL A 79 -3.10 -6.90 -2.80
N VAL A 80 -2.31 -6.74 -1.76
CA VAL A 80 -2.28 -7.66 -0.62
C VAL A 80 -2.46 -6.88 0.67
N PRO A 81 -3.71 -6.69 1.13
CA PRO A 81 -3.96 -6.07 2.42
C PRO A 81 -3.52 -6.95 3.58
N ILE A 82 -2.90 -6.33 4.57
CA ILE A 82 -2.73 -6.94 5.90
C ILE A 82 -4.07 -6.84 6.61
N LEU A 83 -4.66 -7.99 6.90
CA LEU A 83 -5.99 -8.04 7.50
C LEU A 83 -5.92 -7.59 8.96
N ARG A 84 -6.89 -6.84 9.43
CA ARG A 84 -8.11 -6.39 8.73
C ARG A 84 -8.00 -4.96 8.18
N ALA A 85 -7.09 -4.13 8.75
CA ALA A 85 -7.02 -2.69 8.51
C ALA A 85 -6.70 -2.34 7.04
N GLY A 86 -5.81 -3.11 6.39
CA GLY A 86 -5.41 -2.90 5.00
C GLY A 86 -6.54 -3.00 3.98
N LEU A 87 -7.65 -3.69 4.32
CA LEU A 87 -8.81 -3.81 3.44
C LEU A 87 -9.40 -2.47 3.01
N GLY A 88 -9.36 -1.45 3.88
CA GLY A 88 -9.90 -0.13 3.58
C GLY A 88 -9.20 0.57 2.41
N MET A 89 -7.97 0.17 2.09
CA MET A 89 -7.17 0.78 1.02
C MET A 89 -7.37 0.09 -0.34
N VAL A 90 -7.89 -1.14 -0.36
CA VAL A 90 -7.98 -1.98 -1.57
C VAL A 90 -8.86 -1.35 -2.64
N SER A 91 -10.01 -0.81 -2.27
CA SER A 91 -10.97 -0.21 -3.21
C SER A 91 -10.37 0.95 -3.98
N GLY A 92 -9.56 1.80 -3.31
CA GLY A 92 -8.88 2.92 -3.96
C GLY A 92 -7.89 2.47 -5.04
N ILE A 93 -7.15 1.39 -4.81
CA ILE A 93 -6.22 0.84 -5.80
C ILE A 93 -6.98 0.16 -6.94
N LEU A 94 -8.03 -0.60 -6.63
CA LEU A 94 -8.86 -1.27 -7.65
C LEU A 94 -9.62 -0.28 -8.53
N ALA A 95 -9.92 0.92 -8.04
CA ALA A 95 -10.50 1.99 -8.86
C ALA A 95 -9.56 2.44 -9.99
N LEU A 96 -8.23 2.38 -9.76
CA LEU A 96 -7.22 2.70 -10.78
C LEU A 96 -6.95 1.52 -11.71
N VAL A 97 -6.84 0.31 -11.15
CA VAL A 97 -6.53 -0.92 -11.91
C VAL A 97 -7.54 -2.01 -11.56
N PRO A 98 -8.73 -2.01 -12.16
CA PRO A 98 -9.80 -2.97 -11.86
C PRO A 98 -9.42 -4.43 -12.10
N THR A 99 -8.42 -4.67 -12.95
CA THR A 99 -7.90 -6.01 -13.28
C THR A 99 -6.86 -6.53 -12.28
N ALA A 100 -6.46 -5.73 -11.30
CA ALA A 100 -5.53 -6.16 -10.27
C ALA A 100 -6.10 -7.35 -9.48
N LYS A 101 -5.23 -8.30 -9.14
CA LYS A 101 -5.62 -9.44 -8.31
C LYS A 101 -5.48 -9.08 -6.84
N VAL A 102 -6.40 -9.57 -6.02
CA VAL A 102 -6.35 -9.35 -4.58
C VAL A 102 -5.92 -10.64 -3.89
N GLY A 103 -4.85 -10.56 -3.11
CA GLY A 103 -4.47 -11.56 -2.13
C GLY A 103 -4.82 -11.07 -0.73
N HIS A 104 -4.64 -11.90 0.28
CA HIS A 104 -4.89 -11.52 1.67
C HIS A 104 -3.86 -12.18 2.58
N ILE A 105 -3.34 -11.41 3.53
CA ILE A 105 -2.50 -11.91 4.61
C ILE A 105 -3.15 -11.52 5.93
N GLY A 106 -3.44 -12.51 6.76
CA GLY A 106 -3.94 -12.33 8.12
C GLY A 106 -2.84 -12.60 9.12
N MET A 107 -2.55 -11.59 9.95
CA MET A 107 -1.59 -11.67 11.02
C MET A 107 -2.27 -11.34 12.35
N TYR A 108 -1.92 -12.07 13.41
CA TYR A 108 -2.25 -11.67 14.76
C TYR A 108 -0.98 -11.66 15.61
N ARG A 109 -1.00 -10.89 16.67
CA ARG A 109 0.07 -10.93 17.67
C ARG A 109 -0.36 -11.82 18.81
N ASP A 110 0.50 -12.72 19.21
CA ASP A 110 0.31 -13.49 20.43
C ASP A 110 0.24 -12.52 21.63
N GLU A 111 -0.72 -12.72 22.52
CA GLU A 111 -0.97 -11.81 23.63
C GLU A 111 0.14 -11.85 24.69
N GLU A 112 0.85 -12.97 24.82
CA GLU A 112 1.91 -13.17 25.82
C GLU A 112 3.29 -12.84 25.25
N THR A 113 3.62 -13.36 24.07
CA THR A 113 4.95 -13.21 23.47
C THR A 113 5.08 -11.97 22.59
N HIS A 114 3.95 -11.37 22.18
CA HIS A 114 3.86 -10.30 21.19
C HIS A 114 4.47 -10.67 19.82
N GLU A 115 4.76 -11.94 19.60
CA GLU A 115 5.24 -12.43 18.32
C GLU A 115 4.10 -12.45 17.29
N PRO A 116 4.38 -12.05 16.04
CA PRO A 116 3.39 -12.10 14.99
C PRO A 116 3.23 -13.53 14.48
N HIS A 117 1.99 -13.98 14.39
CA HIS A 117 1.62 -15.27 13.83
C HIS A 117 0.70 -15.08 12.62
N GLU A 118 1.03 -15.80 11.54
CA GLU A 118 0.16 -15.90 10.37
C GLU A 118 -1.01 -16.85 10.69
N TYR A 119 -2.24 -16.38 10.47
CA TYR A 119 -3.41 -17.26 10.51
C TYR A 119 -4.05 -17.46 9.14
N TYR A 120 -3.68 -16.65 8.16
CA TYR A 120 -4.22 -16.73 6.81
C TYR A 120 -3.27 -16.12 5.78
N CYS A 121 -2.93 -16.88 4.75
CA CYS A 121 -2.19 -16.39 3.60
C CYS A 121 -2.77 -16.97 2.31
N LYS A 122 -3.34 -16.13 1.47
CA LYS A 122 -3.80 -16.52 0.14
C LYS A 122 -3.38 -15.48 -0.87
N LEU A 123 -2.40 -15.85 -1.69
CA LEU A 123 -1.83 -14.99 -2.72
C LEU A 123 -2.32 -15.41 -4.11
N PRO A 124 -2.47 -14.47 -5.06
CA PRO A 124 -2.85 -14.81 -6.43
C PRO A 124 -1.67 -15.43 -7.19
N SER A 125 -1.94 -16.50 -7.92
CA SER A 125 -0.94 -17.18 -8.76
C SER A 125 -0.99 -16.65 -10.21
N PRO A 126 0.15 -16.54 -10.89
CA PRO A 126 1.51 -16.54 -10.36
C PRO A 126 1.83 -15.21 -9.65
N ILE A 127 2.40 -15.26 -8.45
CA ILE A 127 2.73 -14.06 -7.65
C ILE A 127 4.09 -13.47 -8.06
N GLU A 128 5.01 -14.30 -8.52
CA GLU A 128 6.37 -13.96 -8.91
C GLU A 128 6.47 -13.02 -10.12
N GLU A 129 5.40 -12.96 -10.93
CA GLU A 129 5.30 -12.12 -12.13
C GLU A 129 4.65 -10.76 -11.86
N ARG A 130 4.24 -10.48 -10.61
CA ARG A 130 3.45 -9.30 -10.27
C ARG A 130 4.24 -8.27 -9.51
N LEU A 131 3.90 -6.99 -9.74
CA LEU A 131 4.13 -5.96 -8.74
C LEU A 131 3.11 -6.17 -7.61
N ILE A 132 3.58 -6.30 -6.40
CA ILE A 132 2.76 -6.57 -5.22
C ILE A 132 2.70 -5.30 -4.38
N ILE A 133 1.50 -4.74 -4.22
CA ILE A 133 1.26 -3.62 -3.31
C ILE A 133 0.67 -4.19 -2.02
N VAL A 134 1.47 -4.18 -0.97
CA VAL A 134 1.03 -4.53 0.38
C VAL A 134 0.45 -3.29 1.03
N THR A 135 -0.77 -3.38 1.58
CA THR A 135 -1.44 -2.24 2.18
C THR A 135 -1.72 -2.45 3.65
N ASP A 136 -1.35 -1.44 4.45
CA ASP A 136 -1.74 -1.29 5.85
C ASP A 136 -1.82 0.22 6.14
N PRO A 137 -2.93 0.77 6.62
CA PRO A 137 -3.08 2.21 6.80
C PRO A 137 -2.11 2.82 7.81
N MET A 138 -1.53 2.02 8.71
CA MET A 138 -0.65 2.54 9.75
C MET A 138 0.60 1.68 9.95
N LEU A 139 1.76 2.23 9.62
CA LEU A 139 3.06 1.65 9.93
C LEU A 139 3.52 2.16 11.31
N ALA A 140 3.29 1.37 12.37
CA ALA A 140 3.74 1.69 13.71
C ALA A 140 5.16 1.14 13.97
N THR A 141 5.26 -0.07 14.52
CA THR A 141 6.57 -0.72 14.81
C THR A 141 7.17 -1.44 13.60
N GLY A 142 6.38 -1.65 12.55
CA GLY A 142 6.80 -2.35 11.35
C GLY A 142 6.72 -3.89 11.41
N GLY A 143 6.50 -4.49 12.57
CA GLY A 143 6.50 -5.95 12.72
C GLY A 143 5.55 -6.64 11.73
N SER A 144 4.26 -6.28 11.71
CA SER A 144 3.29 -6.88 10.76
C SER A 144 3.67 -6.68 9.29
N ALA A 145 4.29 -5.54 8.96
CA ALA A 145 4.73 -5.25 7.61
C ALA A 145 5.90 -6.15 7.19
N VAL A 146 6.90 -6.32 8.07
CA VAL A 146 8.06 -7.19 7.83
C VAL A 146 7.60 -8.63 7.63
N ASP A 147 6.77 -9.14 8.53
CA ASP A 147 6.30 -10.52 8.48
C ASP A 147 5.45 -10.79 7.22
N ALA A 148 4.55 -9.86 6.87
CA ALA A 148 3.77 -9.98 5.64
C ALA A 148 4.66 -9.99 4.39
N ILE A 149 5.68 -9.13 4.34
CA ILE A 149 6.63 -9.09 3.23
C ILE A 149 7.44 -10.39 3.16
N ASP A 150 7.87 -10.94 4.28
CA ASP A 150 8.63 -12.18 4.33
C ASP A 150 7.77 -13.38 3.89
N GLN A 151 6.49 -13.41 4.25
CA GLN A 151 5.56 -14.41 3.74
C GLN A 151 5.38 -14.31 2.23
N ILE A 152 5.21 -13.10 1.70
CA ILE A 152 5.11 -12.90 0.25
C ILE A 152 6.38 -13.39 -0.46
N LYS A 153 7.56 -13.10 0.08
CA LYS A 153 8.85 -13.58 -0.47
C LYS A 153 8.95 -15.10 -0.43
N LYS A 154 8.53 -15.75 0.66
CA LYS A 154 8.49 -17.22 0.77
C LYS A 154 7.61 -17.86 -0.31
N HIS A 155 6.55 -17.18 -0.74
CA HIS A 155 5.68 -17.61 -1.83
C HIS A 155 6.17 -17.19 -3.23
N GLY A 156 7.37 -16.61 -3.33
CA GLY A 156 8.01 -16.26 -4.60
C GLY A 156 7.80 -14.82 -5.06
N GLY A 157 7.15 -13.96 -4.27
CA GLY A 157 6.99 -12.54 -4.58
C GLY A 157 8.33 -11.80 -4.63
N LYS A 158 8.58 -11.06 -5.71
CA LYS A 158 9.87 -10.40 -6.00
C LYS A 158 9.81 -8.89 -5.98
N LYS A 159 8.82 -8.31 -6.66
CA LYS A 159 8.61 -6.86 -6.74
C LYS A 159 7.55 -6.46 -5.72
N ILE A 160 7.94 -5.93 -4.57
CA ILE A 160 7.04 -5.62 -3.45
C ILE A 160 7.16 -4.15 -3.09
N LYS A 161 6.03 -3.47 -3.00
CA LYS A 161 5.90 -2.13 -2.43
C LYS A 161 4.96 -2.20 -1.23
N PHE A 162 5.33 -1.55 -0.15
CA PHE A 162 4.49 -1.38 1.02
C PHE A 162 3.89 0.02 1.01
N MET A 163 2.60 0.14 1.20
CA MET A 163 1.87 1.39 1.17
C MET A 163 1.12 1.62 2.48
N CYS A 164 1.31 2.79 3.09
CA CYS A 164 0.63 3.17 4.32
C CYS A 164 0.32 4.66 4.33
N ILE A 165 -0.79 5.03 4.95
CA ILE A 165 -1.26 6.42 5.05
C ILE A 165 -0.47 7.18 6.11
N ILE A 166 -0.16 6.53 7.23
CA ILE A 166 0.57 7.12 8.35
C ILE A 166 1.70 6.19 8.76
N ALA A 167 2.93 6.74 8.83
CA ALA A 167 4.08 6.06 9.40
C ALA A 167 4.52 6.74 10.71
N CYS A 168 4.77 5.95 11.74
CA CYS A 168 5.31 6.43 13.00
C CYS A 168 6.83 6.36 12.97
N LEU A 169 7.49 7.49 12.72
CA LEU A 169 8.96 7.61 12.70
C LEU A 169 9.54 7.86 14.11
N LEU A 170 8.80 7.57 15.18
CA LEU A 170 9.19 7.85 16.56
C LEU A 170 10.49 7.17 17.02
N TYR A 171 10.99 6.20 16.28
CA TYR A 171 12.27 5.53 16.62
C TYR A 171 13.52 6.26 16.10
N THR A 172 13.35 7.38 15.39
CA THR A 172 14.49 8.16 14.87
C THR A 172 14.67 9.53 15.55
N SER A 173 13.73 9.94 16.42
CA SER A 173 13.84 11.16 17.22
C SER A 173 13.72 10.82 18.70
N PRO A 174 14.65 11.31 19.57
CA PRO A 174 14.47 11.18 21.00
C PRO A 174 13.18 11.86 21.42
N SER A 175 12.32 11.13 22.13
CA SER A 175 11.07 11.66 22.64
C SER A 175 11.35 12.84 23.59
N PRO A 176 10.59 13.94 23.51
CA PRO A 176 10.69 15.02 24.49
C PRO A 176 10.44 14.56 25.95
N ARG A 177 9.93 13.34 26.14
CA ARG A 177 9.69 12.73 27.46
C ARG A 177 10.95 12.05 28.04
N ASP A 178 11.94 11.74 27.21
CA ASP A 178 13.16 11.06 27.69
C ASP A 178 14.17 12.04 28.30
N GLY A 179 13.88 13.34 28.27
CA GLY A 179 14.70 14.41 28.87
C GLY A 179 14.19 14.96 30.21
N ALA A 180 13.12 14.41 30.79
CA ALA A 180 12.52 14.91 32.01
C ALA A 180 12.72 13.96 33.21
N THR A 181 13.97 13.54 33.46
CA THR A 181 14.38 12.93 34.73
C THR A 181 15.68 13.57 35.18
N SER A 182 15.55 14.65 35.92
CA SER A 182 16.49 15.10 36.95
C SER A 182 15.80 16.05 37.88
#